data_475f426fe7edd599fb01bad92c93484c
#
_entry.id   475f426fe7edd599fb01bad92c93484c
#
_cell.length_a   1.000
_cell.length_b   1.000
_cell.length_c   1.000
_cell.angle_alpha   90.00
_cell.angle_beta   90.00
_cell.angle_gamma   90.00
#
_symmetry.space_group_name_H-M   'P 1'
#
loop_
_entity.id
_entity.type
_entity.pdbx_description
1 polymer ?
#
loop_
_entity_poly.entity_id
_entity_poly.type
_entity_poly.pdbx_seq_one_letter_code
_entity_poly.pdbx_strand_id
1 'polypeptide(L)'
;MAESEEELKSLLMKVKEESEKAWLKLNIQKTKIMASGPIISLQIDGETMENSDRLYFLGLQNHFSHEIKRCSFLGRKAMTNLDIILKSRDITLPTKVRLVKAMVFPVVMYGCESWTVKKAERQRIDAFELWCCRRLLRVPWTARRSTQSILKEISPEY
;
A
#
# COMPACT_ATOMS: atom_id res chain seq x y z
N MET A 1 -14.02 -7.83 -18.44
CA MET A 1 -13.05 -8.92 -18.68
C MET A 1 -13.31 -9.39 -20.09
N ALA A 2 -12.29 -9.71 -20.86
CA ALA A 2 -12.42 -10.21 -22.21
C ALA A 2 -11.96 -11.68 -22.25
N GLU A 3 -12.61 -12.50 -23.02
CA GLU A 3 -12.30 -13.93 -23.15
C GLU A 3 -11.32 -14.18 -24.31
N SER A 4 -11.20 -13.20 -25.24
CA SER A 4 -10.30 -13.27 -26.38
C SER A 4 -9.51 -11.97 -26.57
N GLU A 5 -8.39 -12.06 -27.30
CA GLU A 5 -7.55 -10.90 -27.64
C GLU A 5 -8.30 -9.89 -28.54
N GLU A 6 -9.13 -10.35 -29.45
CA GLU A 6 -9.95 -9.52 -30.34
C GLU A 6 -11.01 -8.75 -29.55
N GLU A 7 -11.65 -9.40 -28.61
CA GLU A 7 -12.63 -8.77 -27.70
C GLU A 7 -11.95 -7.71 -26.84
N LEU A 8 -10.78 -8.01 -26.29
CA LEU A 8 -10.00 -7.05 -25.49
C LEU A 8 -9.64 -5.82 -26.31
N LYS A 9 -9.21 -6.00 -27.56
CA LYS A 9 -8.88 -4.92 -28.47
C LYS A 9 -10.10 -4.05 -28.79
N SER A 10 -11.24 -4.68 -29.06
CA SER A 10 -12.51 -3.98 -29.27
C SER A 10 -12.94 -3.15 -28.06
N LEU A 11 -12.83 -3.71 -26.86
CA LEU A 11 -13.14 -3.01 -25.60
C LEU A 11 -12.20 -1.81 -25.37
N LEU A 12 -10.91 -1.97 -25.62
CA LEU A 12 -9.94 -0.88 -25.48
C LEU A 12 -10.19 0.25 -26.47
N MET A 13 -10.55 -0.07 -27.72
CA MET A 13 -10.93 0.94 -28.71
C MET A 13 -12.18 1.71 -28.28
N LYS A 14 -13.19 1.04 -27.76
CA LYS A 14 -14.38 1.70 -27.21
C LYS A 14 -14.05 2.62 -26.04
N VAL A 15 -13.21 2.15 -25.10
CA VAL A 15 -12.77 2.98 -23.97
C VAL A 15 -12.03 4.21 -24.46
N LYS A 16 -11.18 4.08 -25.48
CA LYS A 16 -10.48 5.19 -26.09
C LYS A 16 -11.44 6.20 -26.69
N GLU A 17 -12.38 5.76 -27.53
CA GLU A 17 -13.38 6.62 -28.16
C GLU A 17 -14.24 7.36 -27.12
N GLU A 18 -14.73 6.66 -26.10
CA GLU A 18 -15.53 7.27 -25.03
C GLU A 18 -14.70 8.26 -24.18
N SER A 19 -13.44 7.93 -23.92
CA SER A 19 -12.56 8.85 -23.17
C SER A 19 -12.23 10.11 -23.97
N GLU A 20 -12.04 10.01 -25.28
CA GLU A 20 -11.81 11.16 -26.17
C GLU A 20 -13.02 12.10 -26.23
N LYS A 21 -14.26 11.57 -26.21
CA LYS A 21 -15.47 12.39 -26.08
C LYS A 21 -15.52 13.20 -24.79
N ALA A 22 -14.92 12.69 -23.72
CA ALA A 22 -14.78 13.38 -22.44
C ALA A 22 -13.50 14.24 -22.34
N TRP A 23 -12.80 14.48 -23.44
CA TRP A 23 -11.52 15.23 -23.50
C TRP A 23 -10.40 14.57 -22.68
N LEU A 24 -10.48 13.27 -22.43
CA LEU A 24 -9.48 12.47 -21.74
C LEU A 24 -8.68 11.66 -22.75
N LYS A 25 -7.35 11.65 -22.66
CA LYS A 25 -6.49 10.82 -23.50
C LYS A 25 -6.06 9.57 -22.72
N LEU A 26 -6.24 8.40 -23.33
CA LEU A 26 -5.74 7.14 -22.78
C LEU A 26 -4.19 7.19 -22.73
N ASN A 27 -3.63 6.98 -21.55
CA ASN A 27 -2.17 6.92 -21.41
C ASN A 27 -1.70 5.46 -21.60
N ILE A 28 -1.21 5.15 -22.81
CA ILE A 28 -0.81 3.78 -23.21
C ILE A 28 0.33 3.27 -22.35
N GLN A 29 1.30 4.10 -21.98
CA GLN A 29 2.44 3.71 -21.13
C GLN A 29 2.04 3.32 -19.70
N LYS A 30 0.95 3.89 -19.18
CA LYS A 30 0.41 3.56 -17.84
C LYS A 30 -0.63 2.46 -17.88
N THR A 31 -1.18 2.17 -19.05
CA THR A 31 -2.18 1.12 -19.24
C THR A 31 -1.46 -0.22 -19.43
N LYS A 32 -1.80 -1.20 -18.62
CA LYS A 32 -1.17 -2.54 -18.66
C LYS A 32 -2.23 -3.60 -18.87
N ILE A 33 -1.87 -4.63 -19.61
CA ILE A 33 -2.74 -5.78 -19.86
C ILE A 33 -2.33 -6.90 -18.94
N MET A 34 -3.30 -7.60 -18.39
CA MET A 34 -3.10 -8.84 -17.66
C MET A 34 -3.88 -9.96 -18.32
N ALA A 35 -3.19 -11.03 -18.61
CA ALA A 35 -3.81 -12.23 -19.16
C ALA A 35 -3.43 -13.47 -18.33
N SER A 36 -4.34 -14.44 -18.32
CA SER A 36 -4.08 -15.76 -17.71
C SER A 36 -3.32 -16.72 -18.64
N GLY A 37 -2.99 -16.30 -19.85
CA GLY A 37 -2.23 -17.06 -20.85
C GLY A 37 -1.21 -16.20 -21.59
N PRO A 38 -0.41 -16.81 -22.48
CA PRO A 38 0.61 -16.08 -23.23
C PRO A 38 -0.05 -15.15 -24.25
N ILE A 39 -0.07 -13.85 -23.96
CA ILE A 39 -0.39 -12.81 -24.94
C ILE A 39 0.92 -12.28 -25.50
N ILE A 40 1.03 -12.30 -26.83
CA ILE A 40 2.30 -12.01 -27.51
C ILE A 40 2.59 -10.51 -27.55
N SER A 41 1.65 -9.65 -27.72
CA SER A 41 1.70 -8.18 -27.55
C SER A 41 0.46 -7.53 -28.16
N LEU A 42 -0.15 -6.60 -27.48
CA LEU A 42 -1.25 -5.83 -28.02
C LEU A 42 -0.71 -4.47 -28.47
N GLN A 43 -0.93 -4.09 -29.72
CA GLN A 43 -0.58 -2.78 -30.25
C GLN A 43 -1.82 -1.91 -30.43
N ILE A 44 -1.75 -0.67 -29.96
CA ILE A 44 -2.75 0.37 -30.16
C ILE A 44 -2.01 1.61 -30.67
N ASP A 45 -2.45 2.13 -31.81
CA ASP A 45 -1.86 3.31 -32.48
C ASP A 45 -0.35 3.18 -32.76
N GLY A 46 0.15 1.96 -32.99
CA GLY A 46 1.56 1.70 -33.23
C GLY A 46 2.43 1.63 -31.97
N GLU A 47 1.86 1.85 -30.80
CA GLU A 47 2.54 1.64 -29.51
C GLU A 47 2.21 0.27 -28.94
N THR A 48 3.23 -0.43 -28.45
CA THR A 48 3.10 -1.76 -27.81
C THR A 48 2.75 -1.58 -26.35
N MET A 49 1.66 -2.19 -25.91
CA MET A 49 1.30 -2.20 -24.50
C MET A 49 2.14 -3.22 -23.74
N GLU A 50 2.64 -2.84 -22.59
CA GLU A 50 3.35 -3.76 -21.70
C GLU A 50 2.40 -4.80 -21.12
N ASN A 51 2.79 -6.07 -21.28
CA ASN A 51 2.17 -7.16 -20.56
C ASN A 51 2.69 -7.19 -19.12
N SER A 52 1.80 -7.20 -18.15
CA SER A 52 2.17 -7.25 -16.73
C SER A 52 1.77 -8.61 -16.15
N ASP A 53 2.76 -9.43 -15.83
CA ASP A 53 2.55 -10.70 -15.12
C ASP A 53 2.04 -10.50 -13.69
N ARG A 54 2.12 -9.28 -13.18
CA ARG A 54 1.74 -8.94 -11.81
C ARG A 54 0.93 -7.65 -11.77
N LEU A 55 -0.37 -7.80 -11.70
CA LEU A 55 -1.25 -6.69 -11.32
C LEU A 55 -1.34 -6.65 -9.81
N TYR A 56 -0.79 -5.59 -9.22
CA TYR A 56 -1.03 -5.28 -7.81
C TYR A 56 -2.45 -4.72 -7.66
N PHE A 57 -3.43 -5.57 -7.87
CA PHE A 57 -4.82 -5.20 -7.69
C PHE A 57 -5.16 -5.37 -6.20
N LEU A 58 -5.59 -4.28 -5.58
CA LEU A 58 -6.17 -4.29 -4.24
C LEU A 58 -7.35 -5.28 -4.22
N GLY A 59 -7.13 -6.50 -3.76
CA GLY A 59 -8.23 -7.44 -3.54
C GLY A 59 -8.11 -8.86 -4.08
N LEU A 60 -7.12 -9.22 -4.89
CA LEU A 60 -6.94 -10.61 -5.33
C LEU A 60 -6.23 -11.46 -4.25
N GLN A 61 -6.88 -12.52 -3.83
CA GLN A 61 -6.59 -13.33 -2.63
C GLN A 61 -5.15 -13.86 -2.46
N ASN A 62 -4.33 -13.94 -3.49
CA ASN A 62 -3.01 -14.57 -3.41
C ASN A 62 -1.83 -13.60 -3.17
N HIS A 63 -2.06 -12.29 -3.14
CA HIS A 63 -1.00 -11.29 -3.02
C HIS A 63 -1.04 -10.41 -1.75
N PHE A 64 -1.98 -10.64 -0.84
CA PHE A 64 -2.11 -9.85 0.40
C PHE A 64 -0.83 -9.80 1.24
N SER A 65 -0.15 -10.93 1.36
CA SER A 65 1.09 -10.99 2.14
C SER A 65 2.21 -10.11 1.55
N HIS A 66 2.26 -9.97 0.22
CA HIS A 66 3.20 -9.08 -0.46
C HIS A 66 2.82 -7.63 -0.28
N GLU A 67 1.53 -7.31 -0.37
CA GLU A 67 1.04 -5.95 -0.22
C GLU A 67 1.22 -5.44 1.21
N ILE A 68 0.93 -6.24 2.23
CA ILE A 68 1.20 -5.90 3.62
C ILE A 68 2.70 -5.64 3.86
N LYS A 69 3.58 -6.43 3.24
CA LYS A 69 5.03 -6.18 3.32
C LYS A 69 5.40 -4.84 2.67
N ARG A 70 4.84 -4.56 1.49
CA ARG A 70 5.05 -3.31 0.75
C ARG A 70 4.55 -2.11 1.54
N CYS A 71 3.32 -2.17 2.05
CA CYS A 71 2.73 -1.11 2.87
C CYS A 71 3.53 -0.89 4.16
N SER A 72 3.96 -1.97 4.84
CA SER A 72 4.82 -1.87 6.01
C SER A 72 6.17 -1.23 5.70
N PHE A 73 6.75 -1.51 4.53
CA PHE A 73 7.98 -0.86 4.07
C PHE A 73 7.77 0.63 3.82
N LEU A 74 6.69 1.01 3.14
CA LEU A 74 6.32 2.42 2.90
C LEU A 74 6.06 3.15 4.21
N GLY A 75 5.36 2.52 5.16
CA GLY A 75 5.14 3.06 6.49
C GLY A 75 6.44 3.31 7.25
N ARG A 76 7.42 2.39 7.15
CA ARG A 76 8.77 2.59 7.73
C ARG A 76 9.48 3.78 7.09
N LYS A 77 9.38 3.95 5.78
CA LYS A 77 9.94 5.10 5.05
C LYS A 77 9.28 6.40 5.51
N ALA A 78 7.95 6.43 5.61
CA ALA A 78 7.20 7.57 6.14
C ALA A 78 7.63 7.92 7.57
N MET A 79 7.77 6.91 8.44
CA MET A 79 8.26 7.11 9.81
C MET A 79 9.68 7.65 9.87
N THR A 80 10.53 7.26 8.93
CA THR A 80 11.91 7.78 8.82
C THR A 80 11.93 9.24 8.38
N ASN A 81 11.06 9.63 7.46
CA ASN A 81 10.92 11.02 7.03
C ASN A 81 10.46 11.95 8.17
N LEU A 82 9.71 11.41 9.13
CA LEU A 82 9.28 12.14 10.33
C LEU A 82 10.34 12.18 11.45
N ASP A 83 11.48 11.55 11.27
CA ASP A 83 12.48 11.34 12.34
C ASP A 83 12.96 12.65 12.98
N ILE A 84 13.11 13.72 12.20
CA ILE A 84 13.49 15.05 12.68
C ILE A 84 12.44 15.57 13.67
N ILE A 85 11.17 15.49 13.33
CA ILE A 85 10.04 15.93 14.16
C ILE A 85 9.93 15.03 15.41
N LEU A 86 10.05 13.72 15.23
CA LEU A 86 9.93 12.76 16.33
C LEU A 86 11.09 12.88 17.33
N LYS A 87 12.26 13.33 16.90
CA LYS A 87 13.42 13.59 17.76
C LYS A 87 13.38 14.94 18.47
N SER A 88 12.55 15.90 18.00
CA SER A 88 12.42 17.19 18.68
C SER A 88 11.97 17.01 20.13
N ARG A 89 12.53 17.80 21.03
CA ARG A 89 12.14 17.85 22.46
C ARG A 89 10.96 18.78 22.70
N ASP A 90 10.74 19.74 21.81
CA ASP A 90 9.69 20.76 21.92
C ASP A 90 8.28 20.22 21.65
N ILE A 91 8.21 19.05 21.02
CA ILE A 91 6.95 18.42 20.65
C ILE A 91 6.58 17.35 21.69
N THR A 92 5.39 17.47 22.27
CA THR A 92 4.91 16.52 23.28
C THR A 92 4.62 15.14 22.70
N LEU A 93 4.71 14.09 23.53
CA LEU A 93 4.45 12.72 23.11
C LEU A 93 3.04 12.52 22.49
N PRO A 94 1.95 13.07 23.10
CA PRO A 94 0.61 12.95 22.50
C PRO A 94 0.54 13.53 21.08
N THR A 95 1.20 14.67 20.85
CA THR A 95 1.25 15.29 19.51
C THR A 95 2.00 14.40 18.51
N LYS A 96 3.12 13.80 18.92
CA LYS A 96 3.86 12.84 18.08
C LYS A 96 3.03 11.61 17.75
N VAL A 97 2.30 11.07 18.71
CA VAL A 97 1.38 9.93 18.51
C VAL A 97 0.31 10.29 17.50
N ARG A 98 -0.33 11.46 17.65
CA ARG A 98 -1.35 11.95 16.71
C ARG A 98 -0.79 12.11 15.30
N LEU A 99 0.41 12.65 15.17
CA LEU A 99 1.09 12.83 13.89
C LEU A 99 1.35 11.47 13.20
N VAL A 100 1.85 10.49 13.94
CA VAL A 100 2.10 9.14 13.41
C VAL A 100 0.79 8.46 13.01
N LYS A 101 -0.26 8.58 13.83
CA LYS A 101 -1.59 8.06 13.51
C LYS A 101 -2.16 8.68 12.23
N ALA A 102 -1.94 9.98 12.00
CA ALA A 102 -2.47 10.68 10.83
C ALA A 102 -1.65 10.47 9.54
N MET A 103 -0.34 10.27 9.64
CA MET A 103 0.53 10.25 8.45
C MET A 103 1.11 8.87 8.13
N VAL A 104 1.33 8.01 9.11
CA VAL A 104 1.97 6.71 8.90
C VAL A 104 0.95 5.58 8.78
N PHE A 105 -0.03 5.54 9.69
CA PHE A 105 -1.04 4.47 9.69
C PHE A 105 -1.89 4.44 8.42
N PRO A 106 -2.35 5.57 7.83
CA PRO A 106 -3.11 5.53 6.58
C PRO A 106 -2.33 4.92 5.41
N VAL A 107 -0.99 5.13 5.37
CA VAL A 107 -0.14 4.52 4.34
C VAL A 107 -0.10 2.99 4.47
N VAL A 108 -0.10 2.47 5.69
CA VAL A 108 -0.03 1.03 5.96
C VAL A 108 -1.39 0.36 5.82
N MET A 109 -2.45 1.06 6.22
CA MET A 109 -3.82 0.54 6.22
C MET A 109 -4.57 0.82 4.92
N TYR A 110 -3.95 1.51 3.96
CA TYR A 110 -4.58 1.82 2.68
C TYR A 110 -5.03 0.55 1.96
N GLY A 111 -6.32 0.49 1.66
CA GLY A 111 -6.95 -0.65 0.97
C GLY A 111 -7.15 -1.90 1.83
N CYS A 112 -6.84 -1.84 3.15
CA CYS A 112 -7.05 -2.98 4.05
C CYS A 112 -8.52 -3.21 4.43
N GLU A 113 -9.41 -2.26 4.16
CA GLU A 113 -10.82 -2.32 4.59
C GLU A 113 -11.57 -3.53 3.99
N SER A 114 -11.18 -3.93 2.77
CA SER A 114 -11.79 -5.06 2.06
C SER A 114 -11.07 -6.39 2.26
N TRP A 115 -10.01 -6.42 3.09
CA TRP A 115 -9.17 -7.60 3.21
C TRP A 115 -9.67 -8.55 4.31
N THR A 116 -9.79 -9.82 3.96
CA THR A 116 -9.85 -10.93 4.91
C THR A 116 -8.45 -11.19 5.46
N VAL A 117 -8.04 -10.42 6.46
CA VAL A 117 -6.69 -10.49 7.03
C VAL A 117 -6.49 -11.80 7.78
N LYS A 118 -5.60 -12.65 7.29
CA LYS A 118 -5.20 -13.90 7.97
C LYS A 118 -4.46 -13.57 9.27
N LYS A 119 -4.50 -14.48 10.25
CA LYS A 119 -3.86 -14.32 11.56
C LYS A 119 -2.37 -13.92 11.45
N ALA A 120 -1.63 -14.56 10.55
CA ALA A 120 -0.20 -14.26 10.32
C ALA A 120 0.04 -12.84 9.79
N GLU A 121 -0.88 -12.31 9.03
CA GLU A 121 -0.82 -10.97 8.45
C GLU A 121 -1.16 -9.91 9.50
N ARG A 122 -2.14 -10.19 10.35
CA ARG A 122 -2.45 -9.35 11.51
C ARG A 122 -1.24 -9.22 12.43
N GLN A 123 -0.56 -10.32 12.72
CA GLN A 123 0.68 -10.29 13.52
C GLN A 123 1.77 -9.39 12.91
N ARG A 124 1.85 -9.29 11.58
CA ARG A 124 2.80 -8.37 10.92
C ARG A 124 2.42 -6.90 11.09
N ILE A 125 1.12 -6.61 11.03
CA ILE A 125 0.60 -5.25 11.27
C ILE A 125 0.85 -4.86 12.73
N ASP A 126 0.54 -5.75 13.67
CA ASP A 126 0.77 -5.54 15.11
C ASP A 126 2.27 -5.33 15.40
N ALA A 127 3.14 -6.11 14.76
CA ALA A 127 4.59 -5.96 14.87
C ALA A 127 5.08 -4.61 14.31
N PHE A 128 4.49 -4.13 13.23
CA PHE A 128 4.78 -2.81 12.67
C PHE A 128 4.32 -1.70 13.63
N GLU A 129 3.14 -1.81 14.19
CA GLU A 129 2.60 -0.88 15.18
C GLU A 129 3.53 -0.79 16.41
N LEU A 130 3.90 -1.94 16.96
CA LEU A 130 4.84 -2.00 18.09
C LEU A 130 6.19 -1.37 17.75
N TRP A 131 6.69 -1.58 16.53
CA TRP A 131 7.92 -0.93 16.06
C TRP A 131 7.79 0.60 16.03
N CYS A 132 6.65 1.15 15.55
CA CYS A 132 6.36 2.58 15.59
C CYS A 132 6.33 3.10 17.03
N CYS A 133 5.65 2.38 17.94
CA CYS A 133 5.54 2.73 19.34
C CYS A 133 6.93 2.78 20.02
N ARG A 134 7.78 1.80 19.80
CA ARG A 134 9.14 1.76 20.32
C ARG A 134 9.97 2.94 19.81
N ARG A 135 9.82 3.31 18.53
CA ARG A 135 10.53 4.43 17.94
C ARG A 135 10.06 5.77 18.51
N LEU A 136 8.75 5.94 18.76
CA LEU A 136 8.19 7.11 19.44
C LEU A 136 8.76 7.29 20.85
N LEU A 137 8.84 6.22 21.62
CA LEU A 137 9.37 6.22 22.98
C LEU A 137 10.91 6.14 23.05
N ARG A 138 11.58 6.04 21.90
CA ARG A 138 13.05 5.84 21.80
C ARG A 138 13.54 4.61 22.56
N VAL A 139 12.72 3.58 22.65
CA VAL A 139 13.06 2.33 23.31
C VAL A 139 13.75 1.41 22.31
N PRO A 140 15.05 1.08 22.50
CA PRO A 140 15.74 0.15 21.63
C PRO A 140 15.06 -1.23 21.70
N TRP A 141 15.14 -1.98 20.61
CA TRP A 141 14.52 -3.31 20.57
C TRP A 141 15.16 -4.28 21.59
N THR A 142 16.42 -4.05 21.95
CA THR A 142 17.17 -4.81 22.94
C THR A 142 16.70 -4.58 24.39
N ALA A 143 15.96 -3.49 24.65
CA ALA A 143 15.39 -3.23 25.95
C ALA A 143 14.29 -4.26 26.25
N ARG A 144 14.42 -4.98 27.36
CA ARG A 144 13.47 -6.01 27.84
C ARG A 144 12.19 -5.37 28.42
N ARG A 145 11.53 -4.51 27.63
CA ARG A 145 10.22 -3.94 28.02
C ARG A 145 9.10 -4.72 27.39
N SER A 146 8.07 -5.03 28.16
CA SER A 146 6.89 -5.74 27.66
C SER A 146 6.09 -4.88 26.69
N THR A 147 5.45 -5.51 25.72
CA THR A 147 4.55 -4.85 24.75
C THR A 147 3.46 -4.06 25.46
N GLN A 148 2.87 -4.62 26.51
CA GLN A 148 1.83 -3.97 27.31
C GLN A 148 2.32 -2.68 27.97
N SER A 149 3.56 -2.68 28.52
CA SER A 149 4.15 -1.48 29.11
C SER A 149 4.33 -0.36 28.09
N ILE A 150 4.72 -0.69 26.86
CA ILE A 150 4.91 0.27 25.76
C ILE A 150 3.57 0.85 25.30
N LEU A 151 2.56 0.00 25.13
CA LEU A 151 1.23 0.43 24.69
C LEU A 151 0.54 1.31 25.73
N LYS A 152 0.64 0.98 27.02
CA LYS A 152 0.08 1.81 28.12
C LYS A 152 0.72 3.20 28.20
N GLU A 153 1.98 3.34 27.84
CA GLU A 153 2.66 4.64 27.86
C GLU A 153 2.21 5.56 26.71
N ILE A 154 1.82 4.96 25.57
CA ILE A 154 1.37 5.70 24.39
C ILE A 154 -0.12 6.01 24.41
N SER A 155 -0.92 5.08 24.91
CA SER A 155 -2.38 5.22 25.02
C SER A 155 -2.80 4.72 26.41
N PRO A 156 -2.90 5.61 27.39
CA PRO A 156 -3.28 5.24 28.77
C PRO A 156 -4.72 4.69 28.88
N GLU A 157 -5.50 4.74 27.80
CA GLU A 157 -6.88 4.21 27.74
C GLU A 157 -6.96 2.75 27.22
N TYR A 158 -5.82 2.07 27.05
CA TYR A 158 -5.77 0.65 26.70
C TYR A 158 -5.46 -0.23 27.92
#